data_de3bedc5704f34b1798f5bc5fcdddadb
#
_entry.id   de3bedc5704f34b1798f5bc5fcdddadb
#
_cell.length_a   1.000
_cell.length_b   1.000
_cell.length_c   1.000
_cell.angle_alpha   90.00
_cell.angle_beta   90.00
_cell.angle_gamma   90.00
#
_symmetry.space_group_name_H-M   'P 1'
#
loop_
_entity.id
_entity.type
_entity.pdbx_description
1 polymer ?
#
loop_
_entity_poly.entity_id
_entity_poly.type
_entity_poly.pdbx_seq_one_letter_code
_entity_poly.pdbx_strand_id
1 'polypeptide(L)'
;MTALRPSPRIRRAALPLALCTGLAAALTACAGDPDEGTNGVGKLTAPAIEQQAQSAADAAKAVRLSGTLVSKGGTFKLNMRLKQDGASGSVTTKNSTFELLRVGDALYLKADAGFWSHEESSTQSPSDSGSGSGSGSDSGSGSGSASDTGSEAADKLDDMYVKVPQNDPSYKQLRGFTDMGVLLDGLIGLHGELVKGDHGKIGGTRTITIKGGESGDGGSLDVSLDGTPYPVRFARGGGAGVVMLSEWDKDFPLAAPAKGQTVDYGNRLPRT
;
A
#
# COMPACT_ATOMS: atom_id res chain seq x y z
N MET A 1 -22.06 -88.60 -48.70
CA MET A 1 -20.82 -89.41 -48.67
C MET A 1 -19.85 -88.67 -47.75
N THR A 2 -19.85 -89.08 -46.56
CA THR A 2 -18.92 -89.94 -45.81
C THR A 2 -17.51 -89.40 -45.70
N ALA A 3 -17.08 -89.01 -44.57
CA ALA A 3 -16.02 -89.54 -43.69
C ALA A 3 -15.54 -88.47 -42.70
N LEU A 4 -15.69 -88.53 -41.47
CA LEU A 4 -15.04 -89.15 -40.30
C LEU A 4 -13.54 -88.86 -40.09
N ARG A 5 -13.26 -87.98 -39.07
CA ARG A 5 -12.35 -88.08 -37.90
C ARG A 5 -10.85 -88.34 -38.14
N PRO A 6 -9.98 -88.06 -37.10
CA PRO A 6 -10.14 -87.81 -35.66
C PRO A 6 -9.24 -86.73 -35.03
N SER A 7 -9.52 -86.47 -33.78
CA SER A 7 -8.73 -85.66 -32.85
C SER A 7 -7.45 -86.36 -32.34
N PRO A 8 -6.47 -85.62 -31.85
CA PRO A 8 -5.71 -86.06 -30.70
C PRO A 8 -5.56 -85.09 -29.55
N ARG A 9 -5.50 -85.70 -28.49
CA ARG A 9 -5.40 -85.42 -27.08
C ARG A 9 -4.37 -84.36 -26.66
N ILE A 10 -4.89 -83.58 -25.83
CA ILE A 10 -4.28 -82.54 -24.99
C ILE A 10 -3.31 -83.13 -23.97
N ARG A 11 -2.20 -82.38 -23.82
CA ARG A 11 -1.37 -82.46 -22.62
C ARG A 11 -1.56 -81.21 -21.81
N ARG A 12 -2.08 -81.39 -20.61
CA ARG A 12 -2.17 -80.35 -19.58
C ARG A 12 -0.75 -79.93 -19.10
N ALA A 13 -0.35 -78.75 -19.37
CA ALA A 13 0.74 -78.10 -18.68
C ALA A 13 0.14 -77.11 -17.71
N ALA A 14 0.28 -77.38 -16.44
CA ALA A 14 -0.06 -76.45 -15.36
C ALA A 14 1.03 -75.36 -15.29
N LEU A 15 0.68 -74.12 -15.56
CA LEU A 15 1.50 -72.94 -15.24
C LEU A 15 1.08 -72.45 -13.86
N PRO A 16 2.04 -72.24 -12.97
CA PRO A 16 1.74 -71.57 -11.70
C PRO A 16 1.43 -70.10 -11.93
N LEU A 17 0.29 -69.66 -11.40
CA LEU A 17 -0.12 -68.26 -11.30
C LEU A 17 0.78 -67.58 -10.29
N ALA A 18 1.79 -66.87 -10.76
CA ALA A 18 2.58 -66.01 -9.89
C ALA A 18 1.71 -64.80 -9.55
N LEU A 19 1.24 -64.76 -8.31
CA LEU A 19 0.54 -63.64 -7.70
C LEU A 19 1.58 -62.51 -7.46
N CYS A 20 1.78 -61.64 -8.42
CA CYS A 20 2.44 -60.34 -8.20
C CYS A 20 1.46 -59.43 -7.47
N THR A 21 1.39 -59.55 -6.14
CA THR A 21 0.89 -58.48 -5.29
C THR A 21 1.80 -57.30 -5.44
N GLY A 22 1.49 -56.42 -6.40
CA GLY A 22 2.08 -55.11 -6.50
C GLY A 22 1.71 -54.30 -5.26
N LEU A 23 2.69 -54.14 -4.38
CA LEU A 23 2.63 -53.19 -3.28
C LEU A 23 2.60 -51.81 -3.93
N ALA A 24 1.39 -51.31 -4.23
CA ALA A 24 1.17 -49.89 -4.51
C ALA A 24 1.49 -49.15 -3.20
N ALA A 25 2.77 -48.83 -3.01
CA ALA A 25 3.15 -47.82 -2.04
C ALA A 25 2.46 -46.52 -2.48
N ALA A 26 1.31 -46.23 -1.87
CA ALA A 26 0.72 -44.91 -1.86
C ALA A 26 1.77 -44.02 -1.23
N LEU A 27 2.52 -43.32 -2.08
CA LEU A 27 3.24 -42.13 -1.72
C LEU A 27 2.16 -41.11 -1.37
N THR A 28 1.54 -41.25 -0.20
CA THR A 28 0.94 -40.10 0.46
C THR A 28 2.13 -39.18 0.75
N ALA A 29 2.40 -38.29 -0.22
CA ALA A 29 3.18 -37.11 0.06
C ALA A 29 2.51 -36.48 1.28
N CYS A 30 3.14 -36.57 2.44
CA CYS A 30 2.84 -35.75 3.58
C CYS A 30 3.11 -34.32 3.11
N ALA A 31 2.13 -33.69 2.47
CA ALA A 31 2.05 -32.26 2.47
C ALA A 31 1.83 -31.93 3.94
N GLY A 32 2.92 -31.56 4.65
CA GLY A 32 2.84 -31.14 6.03
C GLY A 32 1.77 -30.05 6.15
N ASP A 33 1.09 -29.99 7.28
CA ASP A 33 0.11 -28.94 7.58
C ASP A 33 0.79 -27.59 7.28
N PRO A 34 0.28 -26.76 6.34
CA PRO A 34 0.90 -25.47 6.01
C PRO A 34 0.97 -24.54 7.21
N ASP A 35 0.20 -24.82 8.26
CA ASP A 35 0.21 -24.10 9.52
C ASP A 35 1.15 -24.71 10.57
N GLU A 36 1.89 -25.78 10.26
CA GLU A 36 2.85 -26.38 11.18
C GLU A 36 4.02 -25.42 11.44
N GLY A 37 4.33 -25.22 12.71
CA GLY A 37 5.40 -24.29 13.13
C GLY A 37 5.11 -22.83 12.81
N THR A 38 3.83 -22.45 12.69
CA THR A 38 3.38 -21.06 12.54
C THR A 38 2.87 -20.49 13.87
N ASN A 39 2.50 -19.21 13.88
CA ASN A 39 1.84 -18.56 15.01
C ASN A 39 0.37 -19.02 15.22
N GLY A 40 -0.14 -19.89 14.38
CA GLY A 40 -1.48 -20.48 14.47
C GLY A 40 -2.60 -19.61 13.90
N VAL A 41 -2.33 -18.38 13.47
CA VAL A 41 -3.36 -17.48 12.93
C VAL A 41 -3.99 -18.05 11.65
N GLY A 42 -3.24 -18.81 10.85
CA GLY A 42 -3.75 -19.46 9.65
C GLY A 42 -4.88 -20.47 9.91
N LYS A 43 -5.03 -20.98 11.13
CA LYS A 43 -6.12 -21.91 11.51
C LYS A 43 -7.43 -21.19 11.84
N LEU A 44 -7.41 -19.88 11.98
CA LEU A 44 -8.60 -19.09 12.33
C LEU A 44 -9.52 -18.87 11.10
N THR A 45 -10.71 -18.35 11.37
CA THR A 45 -11.62 -17.86 10.33
C THR A 45 -11.10 -16.54 9.74
N ALA A 46 -11.48 -16.18 8.53
CA ALA A 46 -11.02 -14.94 7.89
C ALA A 46 -11.30 -13.67 8.72
N PRO A 47 -12.48 -13.48 9.33
CA PRO A 47 -12.70 -12.34 10.23
C PRO A 47 -11.79 -12.34 11.46
N ALA A 48 -11.50 -13.53 12.02
CA ALA A 48 -10.61 -13.63 13.18
C ALA A 48 -9.14 -13.35 12.80
N ILE A 49 -8.71 -13.72 11.59
CA ILE A 49 -7.39 -13.37 11.05
C ILE A 49 -7.27 -11.85 10.90
N GLU A 50 -8.27 -11.20 10.29
CA GLU A 50 -8.31 -9.74 10.14
C GLU A 50 -8.21 -9.04 11.49
N GLN A 51 -9.04 -9.44 12.46
CA GLN A 51 -9.03 -8.86 13.80
C GLN A 51 -7.68 -9.02 14.51
N GLN A 52 -7.03 -10.18 14.37
CA GLN A 52 -5.70 -10.40 14.95
C GLN A 52 -4.64 -9.52 14.27
N ALA A 53 -4.73 -9.36 12.94
CA ALA A 53 -3.82 -8.51 12.19
C ALA A 53 -4.01 -7.03 12.53
N GLN A 54 -5.24 -6.56 12.68
CA GLN A 54 -5.55 -5.20 13.13
C GLN A 54 -5.03 -4.95 14.55
N SER A 55 -5.33 -5.86 15.48
CA SER A 55 -4.85 -5.75 16.86
C SER A 55 -3.32 -5.74 16.96
N ALA A 56 -2.64 -6.52 16.11
CA ALA A 56 -1.19 -6.51 16.03
C ALA A 56 -0.66 -5.18 15.49
N ALA A 57 -1.28 -4.64 14.45
CA ALA A 57 -0.91 -3.36 13.87
C ALA A 57 -1.13 -2.18 14.84
N ASP A 58 -2.22 -2.18 15.59
CA ASP A 58 -2.55 -1.15 16.60
C ASP A 58 -1.55 -1.16 17.77
N ALA A 59 -1.08 -2.34 18.15
CA ALA A 59 -0.10 -2.50 19.21
C ALA A 59 1.33 -2.18 18.77
N ALA A 60 1.59 -2.07 17.48
CA ALA A 60 2.92 -1.85 16.93
C ALA A 60 3.46 -0.46 17.26
N LYS A 61 4.78 -0.39 17.48
CA LYS A 61 5.47 0.87 17.79
C LYS A 61 5.92 1.62 16.56
N ALA A 62 6.20 0.90 15.48
CA ALA A 62 6.65 1.47 14.22
C ALA A 62 6.32 0.54 13.05
N VAL A 63 6.21 1.11 11.85
CA VAL A 63 6.04 0.38 10.59
C VAL A 63 6.66 1.14 9.44
N ARG A 64 7.20 0.44 8.47
CA ARG A 64 7.53 0.97 7.15
C ARG A 64 6.45 0.56 6.17
N LEU A 65 5.93 1.56 5.46
CA LEU A 65 4.88 1.44 4.46
C LEU A 65 5.44 1.88 3.11
N SER A 66 5.30 1.04 2.08
CA SER A 66 5.74 1.36 0.73
C SER A 66 4.78 0.79 -0.29
N GLY A 67 4.46 1.56 -1.33
CA GLY A 67 3.55 1.09 -2.36
C GLY A 67 2.86 2.19 -3.12
N THR A 68 1.81 1.82 -3.81
CA THR A 68 1.01 2.74 -4.62
C THR A 68 -0.45 2.65 -4.20
N LEU A 69 -1.08 3.80 -4.05
CA LEU A 69 -2.51 3.94 -3.79
C LEU A 69 -3.15 4.82 -4.86
N VAL A 70 -4.31 4.41 -5.34
CA VAL A 70 -5.17 5.21 -6.20
C VAL A 70 -6.33 5.75 -5.37
N SER A 71 -6.54 7.04 -5.41
CA SER A 71 -7.60 7.75 -4.72
C SER A 71 -8.21 8.80 -5.65
N LYS A 72 -9.29 9.46 -5.23
CA LYS A 72 -9.99 10.49 -6.03
C LYS A 72 -9.07 11.62 -6.51
N GLY A 73 -7.96 11.87 -5.81
CA GLY A 73 -6.94 12.87 -6.20
C GLY A 73 -5.86 12.37 -7.15
N GLY A 74 -5.86 11.08 -7.52
CA GLY A 74 -4.85 10.50 -8.40
C GLY A 74 -4.12 9.30 -7.82
N THR A 75 -2.96 9.00 -8.40
CA THR A 75 -2.08 7.92 -7.96
C THR A 75 -0.97 8.48 -7.08
N PHE A 76 -0.83 7.87 -5.89
CA PHE A 76 0.18 8.24 -4.89
C PHE A 76 1.13 7.07 -4.68
N LYS A 77 2.41 7.28 -4.90
CA LYS A 77 3.45 6.34 -4.48
C LYS A 77 3.96 6.76 -3.11
N LEU A 78 3.86 5.87 -2.15
CA LEU A 78 4.21 6.12 -0.76
C LEU A 78 5.49 5.37 -0.39
N ASN A 79 6.35 6.00 0.39
CA ASN A 79 7.49 5.36 1.05
C ASN A 79 7.68 6.05 2.41
N MET A 80 6.98 5.55 3.43
CA MET A 80 6.86 6.16 4.73
C MET A 80 7.37 5.24 5.83
N ARG A 81 8.02 5.80 6.83
CA ARG A 81 8.26 5.19 8.13
C ARG A 81 7.41 5.92 9.14
N LEU A 82 6.64 5.18 9.89
CA LEU A 82 5.63 5.69 10.81
C LEU A 82 5.88 5.15 12.20
N LYS A 83 5.68 5.97 13.20
CA LYS A 83 5.55 5.59 14.60
C LYS A 83 4.56 6.52 15.32
N GLN A 84 4.20 6.21 16.56
CA GLN A 84 3.14 6.93 17.26
C GLN A 84 3.42 8.44 17.38
N ASP A 85 4.67 8.82 17.66
CA ASP A 85 5.09 10.20 17.88
C ASP A 85 5.58 10.92 16.60
N GLY A 86 5.55 10.26 15.44
CA GLY A 86 5.96 10.92 14.21
C GLY A 86 6.11 10.01 13.01
N ALA A 87 6.58 10.60 11.93
CA ALA A 87 6.79 9.92 10.66
C ALA A 87 7.83 10.63 9.81
N SER A 88 8.46 9.88 8.92
CA SER A 88 9.29 10.45 7.85
C SER A 88 9.12 9.63 6.57
N GLY A 89 9.21 10.30 5.43
CA GLY A 89 9.16 9.62 4.14
C GLY A 89 8.72 10.52 3.01
N SER A 90 8.46 9.91 1.86
CA SER A 90 8.10 10.61 0.64
C SER A 90 6.76 10.16 0.08
N VAL A 91 6.09 11.10 -0.56
CA VAL A 91 4.88 10.91 -1.34
C VAL A 91 5.15 11.42 -2.75
N THR A 92 5.01 10.55 -3.75
CA THR A 92 5.13 10.91 -5.16
C THR A 92 3.75 10.89 -5.80
N THR A 93 3.38 11.97 -6.43
CA THR A 93 2.20 12.12 -7.28
C THR A 93 2.60 12.02 -8.76
N LYS A 94 1.66 12.26 -9.66
CA LYS A 94 1.97 12.33 -11.10
C LYS A 94 2.96 13.46 -11.44
N ASN A 95 2.86 14.57 -10.72
CA ASN A 95 3.52 15.82 -11.11
C ASN A 95 4.69 16.21 -10.18
N SER A 96 4.74 15.65 -8.98
CA SER A 96 5.73 16.07 -7.98
C SER A 96 6.03 14.97 -6.96
N THR A 97 7.18 15.11 -6.32
CA THR A 97 7.55 14.33 -5.14
C THR A 97 7.82 15.29 -4.00
N PHE A 98 7.25 15.00 -2.85
CA PHE A 98 7.52 15.75 -1.65
C PHE A 98 7.83 14.84 -0.47
N GLU A 99 8.62 15.33 0.47
CA GLU A 99 8.95 14.65 1.71
C GLU A 99 8.10 15.21 2.84
N LEU A 100 7.65 14.32 3.71
CA LEU A 100 6.96 14.66 4.94
C LEU A 100 7.80 14.22 6.13
N LEU A 101 7.89 15.09 7.12
CA LEU A 101 8.50 14.80 8.39
C LEU A 101 7.57 15.32 9.51
N ARG A 102 7.14 14.44 10.39
CA ARG A 102 6.39 14.81 11.60
C ARG A 102 7.18 14.41 12.83
N VAL A 103 7.32 15.35 13.76
CA VAL A 103 7.94 15.12 15.07
C VAL A 103 6.98 15.69 16.12
N GLY A 104 6.29 14.81 16.84
CA GLY A 104 5.16 15.19 17.68
C GLY A 104 4.06 15.85 16.85
N ASP A 105 3.70 17.08 17.20
CA ASP A 105 2.72 17.88 16.47
C ASP A 105 3.33 18.78 15.39
N ALA A 106 4.64 18.87 15.31
CA ALA A 106 5.31 19.65 14.27
C ALA A 106 5.39 18.85 12.97
N LEU A 107 4.80 19.40 11.92
CA LEU A 107 4.79 18.81 10.58
C LEU A 107 5.59 19.69 9.63
N TYR A 108 6.43 19.07 8.84
CA TYR A 108 7.30 19.72 7.87
C TYR A 108 7.08 19.09 6.50
N LEU A 109 7.03 19.95 5.49
CA LEU A 109 6.94 19.58 4.09
C LEU A 109 8.21 20.07 3.38
N LYS A 110 8.85 19.18 2.63
CA LYS A 110 10.00 19.52 1.79
C LYS A 110 9.69 19.08 0.37
N ALA A 111 9.89 19.98 -0.59
CA ALA A 111 9.63 19.73 -2.00
C ALA A 111 10.57 20.58 -2.86
N ASP A 112 10.65 20.24 -4.14
CA ASP A 112 11.38 21.03 -5.12
C ASP A 112 10.66 22.33 -5.48
N ALA A 113 11.37 23.26 -6.14
CA ALA A 113 10.83 24.53 -6.59
C ALA A 113 9.61 24.34 -7.52
N GLY A 114 9.59 23.25 -8.31
CA GLY A 114 8.48 22.92 -9.19
C GLY A 114 7.17 22.63 -8.46
N PHE A 115 7.22 22.01 -7.29
CA PHE A 115 6.05 21.80 -6.43
C PHE A 115 5.46 23.13 -5.98
N TRP A 116 6.32 24.03 -5.50
CA TRP A 116 5.90 25.32 -4.98
C TRP A 116 5.33 26.25 -6.06
N SER A 117 5.84 26.19 -7.29
CA SER A 117 5.37 27.00 -8.43
C SER A 117 4.04 26.51 -9.04
N HIS A 118 3.66 25.23 -8.82
CA HIS A 118 2.42 24.67 -9.38
C HIS A 118 1.18 24.88 -8.47
N GLU A 119 1.37 25.19 -7.21
CA GLU A 119 0.27 25.51 -6.30
C GLU A 119 -0.47 26.80 -6.74
N GLU A 120 0.17 27.72 -7.44
CA GLU A 120 -0.47 28.93 -8.00
C GLU A 120 -1.52 28.62 -9.07
N SER A 121 -1.34 27.57 -9.87
CA SER A 121 -2.23 27.29 -11.01
C SER A 121 -3.57 26.64 -10.63
N SER A 122 -3.71 26.13 -9.41
CA SER A 122 -4.90 25.38 -8.98
C SER A 122 -5.97 26.24 -8.29
N THR A 123 -5.73 27.53 -8.08
CA THR A 123 -6.68 28.47 -7.42
C THR A 123 -7.48 29.34 -8.37
N GLN A 124 -7.38 29.15 -9.70
CA GLN A 124 -8.33 29.80 -10.60
C GLN A 124 -9.68 29.08 -10.53
N SER A 125 -10.58 29.62 -9.74
CA SER A 125 -12.01 29.37 -9.80
C SER A 125 -12.51 29.56 -11.24
N PRO A 126 -13.44 28.73 -11.74
CA PRO A 126 -14.09 28.99 -13.00
C PRO A 126 -14.88 30.29 -12.86
N SER A 127 -14.37 31.36 -13.44
CA SER A 127 -15.08 32.60 -13.58
C SER A 127 -16.26 32.38 -14.53
N ASP A 128 -17.40 32.65 -14.00
CA ASP A 128 -18.69 32.79 -14.62
C ASP A 128 -18.63 33.39 -16.03
N SER A 129 -19.17 32.69 -17.02
CA SER A 129 -19.25 33.16 -18.39
C SER A 129 -20.38 34.19 -18.50
N GLY A 130 -20.08 35.42 -18.21
CA GLY A 130 -20.91 36.59 -18.51
C GLY A 130 -20.53 37.14 -19.88
N SER A 131 -21.37 36.91 -20.89
CA SER A 131 -21.31 37.59 -22.17
C SER A 131 -21.53 39.09 -22.00
N GLY A 132 -20.51 39.88 -22.32
CA GLY A 132 -20.55 41.33 -22.39
C GLY A 132 -19.66 41.84 -23.51
N SER A 133 -20.27 42.13 -24.68
CA SER A 133 -19.60 42.87 -25.78
C SER A 133 -19.33 44.29 -25.35
N GLY A 134 -18.06 44.70 -25.38
CA GLY A 134 -17.65 46.08 -25.17
C GLY A 134 -16.28 46.33 -25.83
N SER A 135 -16.32 46.94 -27.01
CA SER A 135 -15.15 47.48 -27.69
C SER A 135 -14.55 48.67 -26.87
N GLY A 136 -13.30 48.57 -26.54
CA GLY A 136 -12.55 49.66 -25.96
C GLY A 136 -11.06 49.40 -26.13
N SER A 137 -10.47 50.00 -27.17
CA SER A 137 -9.02 50.08 -27.36
C SER A 137 -8.42 50.98 -26.31
N ASP A 138 -7.55 50.43 -25.46
CA ASP A 138 -6.55 51.30 -24.80
C ASP A 138 -5.23 50.54 -24.65
N SER A 139 -4.22 51.13 -25.23
CA SER A 139 -2.84 50.64 -25.25
C SER A 139 -2.17 51.04 -23.94
N GLY A 140 -1.98 50.08 -23.04
CA GLY A 140 -1.21 50.31 -21.82
C GLY A 140 -0.19 49.16 -21.64
N SER A 141 1.05 49.40 -22.12
CA SER A 141 2.21 48.58 -21.83
C SER A 141 2.48 48.55 -20.32
N GLY A 142 2.26 47.41 -19.71
CA GLY A 142 2.57 47.14 -18.31
C GLY A 142 2.81 45.64 -18.13
N SER A 143 3.64 45.05 -18.97
CA SER A 143 4.18 43.68 -18.75
C SER A 143 5.39 43.80 -17.85
N GLY A 144 5.24 43.48 -16.60
CA GLY A 144 6.38 43.40 -15.71
C GLY A 144 6.02 43.01 -14.30
N SER A 145 6.51 41.87 -13.86
CA SER A 145 6.88 41.55 -12.49
C SER A 145 5.97 40.72 -11.58
N ALA A 146 4.85 40.14 -12.04
CA ALA A 146 4.15 39.20 -11.16
C ALA A 146 4.67 37.76 -11.27
N SER A 147 5.20 37.37 -12.44
CA SER A 147 5.72 36.02 -12.67
C SER A 147 7.13 35.78 -12.12
N ASP A 148 7.91 36.86 -11.96
CA ASP A 148 9.32 36.77 -11.54
C ASP A 148 9.46 36.60 -10.01
N THR A 149 8.59 37.25 -9.24
CA THR A 149 8.60 37.15 -7.78
C THR A 149 8.12 35.79 -7.28
N GLY A 150 7.24 35.08 -8.01
CA GLY A 150 6.77 33.75 -7.67
C GLY A 150 7.89 32.71 -7.85
N SER A 151 8.63 32.75 -8.95
CA SER A 151 9.74 31.83 -9.19
C SER A 151 10.89 32.04 -8.21
N GLU A 152 11.24 33.28 -7.87
CA GLU A 152 12.26 33.56 -6.84
C GLU A 152 11.86 33.06 -5.43
N ALA A 153 10.55 33.08 -5.11
CA ALA A 153 10.06 32.57 -3.84
C ALA A 153 10.10 31.03 -3.84
N ALA A 154 9.73 30.39 -4.94
CA ALA A 154 9.80 28.93 -5.12
C ALA A 154 11.25 28.42 -5.04
N ASP A 155 12.20 29.14 -5.67
CA ASP A 155 13.62 28.79 -5.63
C ASP A 155 14.21 28.90 -4.21
N LYS A 156 13.72 29.83 -3.39
CA LYS A 156 14.13 29.94 -1.97
C LYS A 156 13.60 28.77 -1.10
N LEU A 157 12.55 28.10 -1.55
CA LEU A 157 11.97 26.95 -0.87
C LEU A 157 12.51 25.61 -1.40
N ASP A 158 13.29 25.64 -2.48
CA ASP A 158 13.90 24.47 -3.06
C ASP A 158 14.71 23.71 -2.00
N ASP A 159 14.39 22.44 -1.79
CA ASP A 159 15.01 21.58 -0.80
C ASP A 159 14.95 22.07 0.68
N MET A 160 14.13 23.07 0.99
CA MET A 160 13.91 23.54 2.36
C MET A 160 12.70 22.85 3.00
N TYR A 161 12.79 22.59 4.30
CA TYR A 161 11.65 22.17 5.09
C TYR A 161 10.76 23.37 5.42
N VAL A 162 9.54 23.34 4.91
CA VAL A 162 8.52 24.32 5.28
C VAL A 162 7.69 23.75 6.42
N LYS A 163 7.67 24.44 7.55
CA LYS A 163 6.82 24.04 8.67
C LYS A 163 5.35 24.32 8.34
N VAL A 164 4.52 23.29 8.41
CA VAL A 164 3.09 23.39 8.12
C VAL A 164 2.35 23.86 9.37
N PRO A 165 1.69 25.04 9.33
CA PRO A 165 0.93 25.52 10.48
C PRO A 165 -0.27 24.61 10.78
N GLN A 166 -0.55 24.38 12.06
CA GLN A 166 -1.66 23.48 12.48
C GLN A 166 -3.05 23.99 12.07
N ASN A 167 -3.20 25.30 11.91
CA ASN A 167 -4.43 25.95 11.46
C ASN A 167 -4.56 26.04 9.93
N ASP A 168 -3.54 25.62 9.19
CA ASP A 168 -3.62 25.54 7.72
C ASP A 168 -4.53 24.36 7.31
N PRO A 169 -5.41 24.54 6.31
CA PRO A 169 -6.26 23.46 5.81
C PRO A 169 -5.50 22.21 5.37
N SER A 170 -4.29 22.39 4.81
CA SER A 170 -3.42 21.30 4.36
C SER A 170 -2.87 20.45 5.50
N TYR A 171 -2.79 21.00 6.72
CA TYR A 171 -2.22 20.29 7.87
C TYR A 171 -2.95 18.95 8.15
N LYS A 172 -4.28 18.97 8.15
CA LYS A 172 -5.08 17.76 8.42
C LYS A 172 -4.87 16.69 7.35
N GLN A 173 -4.79 17.11 6.09
CA GLN A 173 -4.58 16.20 4.97
C GLN A 173 -3.18 15.58 5.02
N LEU A 174 -2.15 16.38 5.20
CA LEU A 174 -0.76 15.92 5.29
C LEU A 174 -0.51 15.10 6.55
N ARG A 175 -1.14 15.46 7.68
CA ARG A 175 -1.10 14.67 8.90
C ARG A 175 -1.64 13.26 8.70
N GLY A 176 -2.69 13.07 7.89
CA GLY A 176 -3.24 11.75 7.57
C GLY A 176 -2.21 10.78 6.98
N PHE A 177 -1.20 11.28 6.25
CA PHE A 177 -0.10 10.45 5.74
C PHE A 177 0.98 10.16 6.77
N THR A 178 1.00 10.88 7.88
CA THR A 178 2.05 10.80 8.91
C THR A 178 1.54 10.26 10.25
N ASP A 179 0.27 10.04 10.38
CA ASP A 179 -0.35 9.43 11.57
C ASP A 179 -0.50 7.93 11.32
N MET A 180 0.23 7.13 12.12
CA MET A 180 0.30 5.68 11.93
C MET A 180 -1.07 5.01 12.10
N GLY A 181 -1.83 5.37 13.15
CA GLY A 181 -3.15 4.81 13.40
C GLY A 181 -4.13 5.15 12.29
N VAL A 182 -4.27 6.44 11.97
CA VAL A 182 -5.19 6.91 10.91
C VAL A 182 -4.89 6.25 9.56
N LEU A 183 -3.60 6.12 9.22
CA LEU A 183 -3.20 5.54 7.94
C LEU A 183 -3.44 4.03 7.90
N LEU A 184 -3.13 3.30 8.97
CA LEU A 184 -3.35 1.86 9.07
C LEU A 184 -4.84 1.51 9.12
N ASP A 185 -5.65 2.22 9.89
CA ASP A 185 -7.11 2.05 9.94
C ASP A 185 -7.75 2.21 8.55
N GLY A 186 -7.28 3.21 7.80
CA GLY A 186 -7.75 3.46 6.43
C GLY A 186 -7.28 2.45 5.39
N LEU A 187 -6.26 1.65 5.70
CA LEU A 187 -5.64 0.70 4.77
C LEU A 187 -6.04 -0.75 5.04
N ILE A 188 -6.06 -1.19 6.32
CA ILE A 188 -6.12 -2.62 6.65
C ILE A 188 -7.54 -3.18 6.59
N GLY A 189 -8.58 -2.34 6.68
CA GLY A 189 -9.97 -2.76 6.62
C GLY A 189 -10.38 -3.29 5.25
N LEU A 190 -10.80 -4.55 5.20
CA LEU A 190 -11.39 -5.18 4.03
C LEU A 190 -12.90 -4.91 3.98
N HIS A 191 -13.49 -4.95 2.79
CA HIS A 191 -14.91 -4.72 2.61
C HIS A 191 -15.64 -5.96 2.10
N GLY A 192 -16.89 -6.15 2.56
CA GLY A 192 -17.73 -7.29 2.18
C GLY A 192 -17.46 -8.54 3.01
N GLU A 193 -17.98 -9.67 2.56
CA GLU A 193 -17.78 -10.96 3.23
C GLU A 193 -16.30 -11.37 3.13
N LEU A 194 -15.74 -11.82 4.24
CA LEU A 194 -14.33 -12.20 4.31
C LEU A 194 -14.15 -13.70 4.04
N VAL A 195 -13.27 -14.00 3.11
CA VAL A 195 -12.93 -15.37 2.72
C VAL A 195 -11.44 -15.61 2.94
N LYS A 196 -11.12 -16.76 3.54
CA LYS A 196 -9.74 -17.20 3.67
C LYS A 196 -9.21 -17.68 2.31
N GLY A 197 -8.08 -17.15 1.90
CA GLY A 197 -7.37 -17.53 0.68
C GLY A 197 -6.22 -18.50 0.97
N ASP A 198 -5.20 -18.41 0.15
CA ASP A 198 -4.09 -19.36 0.13
C ASP A 198 -2.96 -18.96 1.07
N HIS A 199 -2.17 -19.95 1.47
CA HIS A 199 -0.86 -19.73 2.06
C HIS A 199 0.11 -19.26 1.01
N GLY A 200 1.01 -18.34 1.41
CA GLY A 200 2.00 -17.75 0.52
C GLY A 200 3.29 -17.40 1.22
N LYS A 201 4.15 -16.69 0.50
CA LYS A 201 5.40 -16.16 1.04
C LYS A 201 5.69 -14.79 0.42
N ILE A 202 5.91 -13.79 1.27
CA ILE A 202 6.22 -12.42 0.86
C ILE A 202 7.48 -11.97 1.58
N GLY A 203 8.50 -11.58 0.81
CA GLY A 203 9.77 -11.12 1.38
C GLY A 203 10.44 -12.12 2.33
N GLY A 204 10.20 -13.41 2.14
CA GLY A 204 10.71 -14.47 3.02
C GLY A 204 9.77 -14.86 4.17
N THR A 205 8.77 -14.07 4.52
CA THR A 205 7.77 -14.32 5.56
C THR A 205 6.65 -15.22 5.03
N ARG A 206 6.30 -16.29 5.73
CA ARG A 206 5.11 -17.11 5.44
C ARG A 206 3.86 -16.28 5.74
N THR A 207 2.86 -16.37 4.87
CA THR A 207 1.64 -15.57 4.98
C THR A 207 0.39 -16.41 4.72
N ILE A 208 -0.72 -15.97 5.29
CA ILE A 208 -2.07 -16.35 4.90
C ILE A 208 -2.75 -15.15 4.28
N THR A 209 -3.40 -15.35 3.15
CA THR A 209 -4.20 -14.31 2.49
C THR A 209 -5.63 -14.36 2.99
N ILE A 210 -6.22 -13.20 3.26
CA ILE A 210 -7.68 -13.03 3.38
C ILE A 210 -8.17 -12.07 2.32
N LYS A 211 -9.37 -12.30 1.81
CA LYS A 211 -9.99 -11.51 0.74
C LYS A 211 -11.34 -11.00 1.21
N GLY A 212 -11.64 -9.74 0.89
CA GLY A 212 -12.93 -9.14 1.13
C GLY A 212 -13.78 -9.09 -0.14
N GLY A 213 -15.07 -9.30 0.00
CA GLY A 213 -16.00 -9.32 -1.11
C GLY A 213 -15.88 -10.53 -2.02
N GLU A 214 -16.84 -10.69 -2.92
CA GLU A 214 -16.82 -11.73 -3.94
C GLU A 214 -15.59 -11.54 -4.83
N SER A 215 -14.80 -12.59 -5.03
CA SER A 215 -13.56 -12.55 -5.83
C SER A 215 -12.46 -11.58 -5.36
N GLY A 216 -12.58 -10.98 -4.16
CA GLY A 216 -11.59 -10.03 -3.63
C GLY A 216 -11.83 -8.58 -4.05
N ASP A 217 -13.00 -8.24 -4.55
CA ASP A 217 -13.37 -6.86 -4.92
C ASP A 217 -13.33 -5.88 -3.73
N GLY A 218 -13.44 -6.40 -2.50
CA GLY A 218 -13.26 -5.64 -1.26
C GLY A 218 -11.81 -5.49 -0.80
N GLY A 219 -10.85 -5.99 -1.58
CA GLY A 219 -9.43 -5.99 -1.28
C GLY A 219 -8.89 -7.31 -0.75
N SER A 220 -7.58 -7.38 -0.54
CA SER A 220 -6.92 -8.53 0.09
C SER A 220 -5.83 -8.11 1.05
N LEU A 221 -5.66 -8.89 2.10
CA LEU A 221 -4.65 -8.70 3.13
C LEU A 221 -3.85 -10.00 3.31
N ASP A 222 -2.54 -9.89 3.24
CA ASP A 222 -1.63 -10.97 3.59
C ASP A 222 -1.10 -10.75 5.00
N VAL A 223 -1.32 -11.74 5.86
CA VAL A 223 -0.97 -11.69 7.27
C VAL A 223 0.17 -12.66 7.55
N SER A 224 1.15 -12.22 8.33
CA SER A 224 2.29 -13.04 8.73
C SER A 224 1.86 -14.28 9.53
N LEU A 225 2.40 -15.43 9.15
CA LEU A 225 2.33 -16.68 9.91
C LEU A 225 3.55 -16.88 10.81
N ASP A 226 4.51 -15.97 10.76
CA ASP A 226 5.74 -16.02 11.55
C ASP A 226 5.72 -14.94 12.64
N GLY A 227 5.87 -15.32 13.90
CA GLY A 227 5.88 -14.40 15.04
C GLY A 227 4.55 -13.68 15.25
N THR A 228 4.57 -12.37 15.41
CA THR A 228 3.36 -11.55 15.53
C THR A 228 2.62 -11.53 14.19
N PRO A 229 1.28 -11.68 14.17
CA PRO A 229 0.49 -11.75 12.93
C PRO A 229 0.31 -10.37 12.27
N TYR A 230 1.42 -9.73 11.96
CA TYR A 230 1.40 -8.43 11.30
C TYR A 230 0.87 -8.52 9.86
N PRO A 231 0.13 -7.51 9.39
CA PRO A 231 -0.10 -7.29 7.97
C PRO A 231 1.23 -7.14 7.21
N VAL A 232 1.38 -7.81 6.08
CA VAL A 232 2.60 -7.77 5.26
C VAL A 232 2.34 -7.06 3.93
N ARG A 233 1.17 -7.30 3.35
CA ARG A 233 0.74 -6.67 2.11
C ARG A 233 -0.77 -6.43 2.16
N PHE A 234 -1.16 -5.26 1.73
CA PHE A 234 -2.54 -4.90 1.47
C PHE A 234 -2.70 -4.57 -0.02
N ALA A 235 -3.65 -5.21 -0.68
CA ALA A 235 -4.05 -4.87 -2.04
C ALA A 235 -5.48 -4.35 -2.00
N ARG A 236 -5.67 -3.13 -2.46
CA ARG A 236 -6.98 -2.48 -2.50
C ARG A 236 -7.85 -3.06 -3.60
N GLY A 237 -9.13 -3.22 -3.34
CA GLY A 237 -10.09 -3.72 -4.31
C GLY A 237 -10.14 -2.87 -5.59
N GLY A 238 -10.54 -3.49 -6.70
CA GLY A 238 -10.62 -2.82 -7.99
C GLY A 238 -9.27 -2.38 -8.57
N GLY A 239 -8.15 -2.95 -8.11
CA GLY A 239 -6.81 -2.56 -8.56
C GLY A 239 -6.37 -1.18 -8.08
N ALA A 240 -7.00 -0.64 -7.04
CA ALA A 240 -6.74 0.71 -6.54
C ALA A 240 -5.43 0.82 -5.72
N GLY A 241 -4.50 -0.10 -5.92
CA GLY A 241 -3.15 -0.02 -5.38
C GLY A 241 -2.75 -1.19 -4.50
N VAL A 242 -1.46 -1.27 -4.26
CA VAL A 242 -0.82 -2.27 -3.39
C VAL A 242 0.16 -1.57 -2.47
N VAL A 243 0.08 -1.91 -1.19
CA VAL A 243 0.97 -1.40 -0.15
C VAL A 243 1.61 -2.56 0.57
N MET A 244 2.92 -2.49 0.70
CA MET A 244 3.74 -3.39 1.51
C MET A 244 3.96 -2.77 2.88
N LEU A 245 3.82 -3.59 3.92
CA LEU A 245 4.07 -3.21 5.30
C LEU A 245 5.23 -4.08 5.82
N SER A 246 6.21 -3.43 6.39
CA SER A 246 7.45 -4.08 6.81
C SER A 246 8.10 -3.33 7.96
N GLU A 247 9.23 -3.85 8.45
CA GLU A 247 9.99 -3.24 9.53
C GLU A 247 9.14 -2.93 10.78
N TRP A 248 8.15 -3.79 11.06
CA TRP A 248 7.32 -3.67 12.25
C TRP A 248 8.17 -3.63 13.51
N ASP A 249 7.83 -2.73 14.44
CA ASP A 249 8.53 -2.47 15.71
C ASP A 249 10.01 -2.06 15.59
N LYS A 250 10.51 -1.82 14.38
CA LYS A 250 11.85 -1.28 14.19
C LYS A 250 11.85 0.23 14.36
N ASP A 251 12.40 0.68 15.47
CA ASP A 251 12.56 2.12 15.73
C ASP A 251 13.48 2.79 14.71
N PHE A 252 13.27 4.06 14.51
CA PHE A 252 14.07 4.92 13.63
C PHE A 252 14.16 6.33 14.22
N PRO A 253 15.27 7.06 13.99
CA PRO A 253 15.43 8.40 14.52
C PRO A 253 14.45 9.37 13.85
N LEU A 254 13.81 10.22 14.67
CA LEU A 254 13.05 11.37 14.24
C LEU A 254 13.60 12.60 14.94
N ALA A 255 14.03 13.58 14.17
CA ALA A 255 14.50 14.85 14.68
C ALA A 255 13.94 15.98 13.81
N ALA A 256 13.56 17.08 14.45
CA ALA A 256 13.19 18.27 13.71
C ALA A 256 14.37 18.76 12.85
N PRO A 257 14.10 19.29 11.65
CA PRO A 257 15.16 19.80 10.80
C PRO A 257 15.91 20.96 11.48
N ALA A 258 17.16 21.16 11.10
CA ALA A 258 17.94 22.28 11.62
C ALA A 258 17.29 23.64 11.25
N LYS A 259 17.47 24.65 12.12
CA LYS A 259 16.90 26.00 11.89
C LYS A 259 17.28 26.58 10.54
N GLY A 260 18.52 26.37 10.07
CA GLY A 260 18.99 26.82 8.77
C GLY A 260 18.40 26.07 7.56
N GLN A 261 17.69 24.97 7.79
CA GLN A 261 17.01 24.15 6.77
C GLN A 261 15.48 24.26 6.87
N THR A 262 14.98 25.13 7.74
CA THR A 262 13.55 25.26 8.00
C THR A 262 13.07 26.67 7.77
N VAL A 263 11.97 26.81 7.07
CA VAL A 263 11.23 28.05 6.90
C VAL A 263 9.91 27.94 7.65
N ASP A 264 9.58 28.90 8.49
CA ASP A 264 8.33 29.01 9.23
C ASP A 264 7.60 30.28 8.82
N TYR A 265 6.51 30.18 8.12
CA TYR A 265 5.67 31.29 7.67
C TYR A 265 4.59 31.70 8.68
N GLY A 266 4.63 31.13 9.90
CA GLY A 266 3.70 31.46 10.97
C GLY A 266 2.33 30.80 10.78
N ASN A 267 1.33 31.52 10.28
CA ASN A 267 -0.06 31.07 10.34
C ASN A 267 -0.61 30.36 9.09
N ARG A 268 0.09 30.42 7.96
CA ARG A 268 -0.32 29.79 6.70
C ARG A 268 0.90 29.37 5.90
N LEU A 269 0.74 28.32 5.10
CA LEU A 269 1.72 27.98 4.08
C LEU A 269 1.87 29.13 3.08
N PRO A 270 3.06 29.32 2.50
CA PRO A 270 3.22 30.27 1.41
C PRO A 270 2.27 29.88 0.27
N ARG A 271 1.54 30.86 -0.19
CA ARG A 271 0.82 30.79 -1.45
C ARG A 271 1.70 31.53 -2.44
N THR A 272 2.39 30.77 -3.23
CA THR A 272 3.19 31.32 -4.32
C THR A 272 2.35 31.49 -5.56
#